data_a5d23512c0c009268c9a49bd382e4f3c
#
_entry.id   a5d23512c0c009268c9a49bd382e4f3c
#
_cell.length_a   1.000
_cell.length_b   1.000
_cell.length_c   1.000
_cell.angle_alpha   90.00
_cell.angle_beta   90.00
_cell.angle_gamma   90.00
#
_symmetry.space_group_name_H-M   'P 1'
#
loop_
_entity.id
_entity.type
_entity.pdbx_description
1 polymer ?
#
loop_
_entity_poly.entity_id
_entity_poly.type
_entity_poly.pdbx_seq_one_letter_code
_entity_poly.pdbx_strand_id
1 'polypeptide(L)'
;MRTRAVQRYSSHAGWLRSVACLTGLLLSLSAGAALKPGARAPDFTTQATLAGQPFTFSLADALKRGPVVLYFYPAAFTSGCTVEAHEFAEATDRFKALGATVIGVSHDPIDTLNRFSVSECRNKFAVASDADKHISKAYDANLFATPYASRTSYVIAPDGSILYEYTALSPDKHVANTLAAVEKWKAAQPRAN
;
A
#
# COMPACT_ATOMS: atom_id res chain seq x y z
N MET A 1 -65.52 -68.73 -31.68
CA MET A 1 -64.38 -68.88 -30.75
C MET A 1 -63.85 -67.51 -30.45
N ARG A 2 -63.65 -67.19 -29.17
CA ARG A 2 -63.48 -65.82 -28.66
C ARG A 2 -62.01 -65.38 -28.71
N THR A 3 -61.69 -64.27 -29.34
CA THR A 3 -60.41 -63.59 -29.25
C THR A 3 -60.53 -62.34 -28.38
N ARG A 4 -59.81 -62.33 -27.29
CA ARG A 4 -59.73 -61.21 -26.34
C ARG A 4 -58.74 -60.19 -26.81
N ALA A 5 -59.20 -58.95 -26.92
CA ALA A 5 -58.33 -57.79 -27.11
C ALA A 5 -57.57 -57.46 -25.81
N VAL A 6 -56.26 -57.29 -25.90
CA VAL A 6 -55.37 -56.82 -24.81
C VAL A 6 -55.12 -55.34 -25.03
N GLN A 7 -55.65 -54.56 -24.12
CA GLN A 7 -55.48 -53.08 -24.09
C GLN A 7 -54.12 -52.73 -23.49
N ARG A 8 -53.27 -52.07 -24.27
CA ARG A 8 -52.00 -51.58 -23.78
C ARG A 8 -52.20 -50.22 -23.15
N TYR A 9 -51.91 -50.12 -21.86
CA TYR A 9 -51.84 -48.90 -21.09
C TYR A 9 -50.45 -48.31 -21.29
N SER A 10 -50.33 -47.11 -21.90
CA SER A 10 -49.07 -46.36 -21.98
C SER A 10 -49.05 -45.34 -20.86
N SER A 11 -48.20 -45.57 -19.88
CA SER A 11 -47.92 -44.65 -18.80
C SER A 11 -46.77 -43.70 -19.22
N HIS A 12 -47.12 -42.46 -19.49
CA HIS A 12 -46.15 -41.37 -19.65
C HIS A 12 -45.67 -40.92 -18.27
N ALA A 13 -44.52 -41.44 -17.82
CA ALA A 13 -43.81 -40.89 -16.69
C ALA A 13 -43.02 -39.68 -17.13
N GLY A 14 -43.48 -38.47 -16.76
CA GLY A 14 -42.79 -37.23 -16.98
C GLY A 14 -41.58 -37.13 -16.04
N TRP A 15 -40.39 -37.08 -16.58
CA TRP A 15 -39.16 -36.77 -15.88
C TRP A 15 -38.99 -35.25 -15.80
N LEU A 16 -39.36 -34.68 -14.68
CA LEU A 16 -38.99 -33.32 -14.31
C LEU A 16 -37.50 -33.33 -13.94
N ARG A 17 -36.65 -32.88 -14.86
CA ARG A 17 -35.25 -32.61 -14.59
C ARG A 17 -35.17 -31.25 -13.88
N SER A 18 -35.04 -31.28 -12.55
CA SER A 18 -34.65 -30.11 -11.74
C SER A 18 -33.21 -29.78 -12.04
N VAL A 19 -32.98 -28.75 -12.84
CA VAL A 19 -31.66 -28.13 -13.00
C VAL A 19 -31.45 -27.22 -11.79
N ALA A 20 -30.74 -27.71 -10.77
CA ALA A 20 -30.27 -26.89 -9.68
C ALA A 20 -29.10 -26.03 -10.19
N CYS A 21 -29.37 -24.75 -10.49
CA CYS A 21 -28.33 -23.75 -10.70
C CYS A 21 -27.59 -23.52 -9.38
N LEU A 22 -26.46 -24.20 -9.19
CA LEU A 22 -25.46 -23.81 -8.19
C LEU A 22 -24.78 -22.52 -8.68
N THR A 23 -25.30 -21.37 -8.29
CA THR A 23 -24.56 -20.12 -8.37
C THR A 23 -23.46 -20.16 -7.33
N GLY A 24 -22.29 -20.65 -7.73
CA GLY A 24 -21.08 -20.57 -6.93
C GLY A 24 -20.67 -19.12 -6.73
N LEU A 25 -20.92 -18.59 -5.54
CA LEU A 25 -20.38 -17.32 -5.08
C LEU A 25 -18.86 -17.47 -4.95
N LEU A 26 -18.13 -17.11 -6.01
CA LEU A 26 -16.67 -16.99 -5.96
C LEU A 26 -16.32 -15.83 -5.00
N LEU A 27 -16.13 -16.13 -3.73
CA LEU A 27 -15.42 -15.23 -2.84
C LEU A 27 -13.99 -15.13 -3.36
N SER A 28 -13.70 -14.06 -4.09
CA SER A 28 -12.34 -13.66 -4.41
C SER A 28 -11.65 -13.31 -3.09
N LEU A 29 -10.90 -14.24 -2.51
CA LEU A 29 -9.92 -13.92 -1.48
C LEU A 29 -8.87 -13.04 -2.18
N SER A 30 -8.99 -11.73 -2.01
CA SER A 30 -7.93 -10.79 -2.34
C SER A 30 -6.77 -11.10 -1.39
N ALA A 31 -5.82 -11.93 -1.83
CA ALA A 31 -4.52 -12.00 -1.19
C ALA A 31 -3.96 -10.59 -1.21
N GLY A 32 -3.61 -10.05 -0.04
CA GLY A 32 -3.12 -8.69 0.13
C GLY A 32 -1.94 -8.41 -0.81
N ALA A 33 -2.23 -7.76 -1.91
CA ALA A 33 -1.25 -7.24 -2.84
C ALA A 33 -1.27 -5.73 -2.69
N ALA A 34 -0.09 -5.10 -2.60
CA ALA A 34 0.04 -3.65 -2.49
C ALA A 34 -0.89 -2.90 -3.46
N LEU A 35 -1.39 -1.74 -3.03
CA LEU A 35 -2.31 -0.93 -3.83
C LEU A 35 -1.66 -0.55 -5.17
N LYS A 36 -2.43 -0.62 -6.26
CA LYS A 36 -1.89 -0.43 -7.60
C LYS A 36 -1.92 1.04 -8.04
N PRO A 37 -1.02 1.45 -8.95
CA PRO A 37 -1.11 2.74 -9.61
C PRO A 37 -2.51 3.01 -10.18
N GLY A 38 -3.02 4.23 -9.98
CA GLY A 38 -4.38 4.64 -10.30
C GLY A 38 -5.39 4.47 -9.17
N ALA A 39 -5.11 3.66 -8.15
CA ALA A 39 -5.94 3.57 -6.96
C ALA A 39 -5.86 4.86 -6.13
N ARG A 40 -6.88 5.11 -5.31
CA ARG A 40 -6.84 6.20 -4.34
C ARG A 40 -6.10 5.75 -3.09
N ALA A 41 -5.14 6.55 -2.65
CA ALA A 41 -4.42 6.35 -1.41
C ALA A 41 -5.37 6.56 -0.22
N PRO A 42 -5.48 5.61 0.72
CA PRO A 42 -6.20 5.80 1.97
C PRO A 42 -5.62 6.98 2.76
N ASP A 43 -6.48 7.91 3.20
CA ASP A 43 -6.05 9.02 4.04
C ASP A 43 -5.74 8.54 5.46
N PHE A 44 -4.78 9.20 6.11
CA PHE A 44 -4.44 8.92 7.49
C PHE A 44 -3.83 10.12 8.21
N THR A 45 -3.97 10.09 9.53
CA THR A 45 -3.30 10.99 10.46
C THR A 45 -2.68 10.16 11.57
N THR A 46 -1.41 10.40 11.89
CA THR A 46 -0.70 9.63 12.92
C THR A 46 0.42 10.45 13.59
N GLN A 47 0.98 9.90 14.66
CA GLN A 47 2.17 10.44 15.31
C GLN A 47 3.40 10.20 14.46
N ALA A 48 4.14 11.25 14.18
CA ALA A 48 5.40 11.22 13.43
C ALA A 48 6.48 11.98 14.18
N THR A 49 7.72 11.84 13.74
CA THR A 49 8.86 12.56 14.30
C THR A 49 9.81 12.99 13.19
N LEU A 50 10.37 14.17 13.34
CA LEU A 50 11.44 14.70 12.50
C LEU A 50 12.54 15.26 13.41
N ALA A 51 13.77 14.83 13.22
CA ALA A 51 14.90 15.25 14.04
C ALA A 51 14.65 15.06 15.56
N GLY A 52 13.97 13.96 15.92
CA GLY A 52 13.63 13.66 17.31
C GLY A 52 12.48 14.50 17.90
N GLN A 53 11.83 15.35 17.09
CA GLN A 53 10.72 16.19 17.53
C GLN A 53 9.39 15.59 17.08
N PRO A 54 8.55 15.08 18.00
CA PRO A 54 7.26 14.51 17.66
C PRO A 54 6.28 15.58 17.15
N PHE A 55 5.45 15.19 16.17
CA PHE A 55 4.36 16.00 15.66
C PHE A 55 3.24 15.10 15.10
N THR A 56 2.09 15.67 14.80
CA THR A 56 1.01 14.96 14.10
C THR A 56 1.18 15.14 12.59
N PHE A 57 1.36 14.03 11.85
CA PHE A 57 1.39 14.01 10.39
C PHE A 57 -0.01 13.73 9.83
N SER A 58 -0.43 14.49 8.85
CA SER A 58 -1.64 14.28 8.05
C SER A 58 -1.24 14.12 6.58
N LEU A 59 -1.63 13.00 5.95
CA LEU A 59 -1.40 12.77 4.53
C LEU A 59 -2.12 13.83 3.68
N ALA A 60 -3.39 14.11 4.00
CA ALA A 60 -4.17 15.12 3.28
C ALA A 60 -3.50 16.50 3.30
N ASP A 61 -2.91 16.92 4.43
CA ASP A 61 -2.20 18.20 4.50
C ASP A 61 -0.85 18.17 3.79
N ALA A 62 -0.16 17.04 3.78
CA ALA A 62 1.07 16.87 3.02
C ALA A 62 0.81 16.97 1.51
N LEU A 63 -0.25 16.35 1.02
CA LEU A 63 -0.65 16.36 -0.40
C LEU A 63 -1.02 17.75 -0.92
N LYS A 64 -1.50 18.66 -0.07
CA LYS A 64 -1.74 20.07 -0.44
C LYS A 64 -0.45 20.81 -0.84
N ARG A 65 0.72 20.34 -0.41
CA ARG A 65 2.02 20.95 -0.70
C ARG A 65 2.74 20.32 -1.88
N GLY A 66 2.35 19.11 -2.29
CA GLY A 66 2.98 18.36 -3.38
C GLY A 66 2.83 16.87 -3.24
N PRO A 67 3.47 16.06 -4.09
CA PRO A 67 3.40 14.61 -4.00
C PRO A 67 4.06 14.11 -2.72
N VAL A 68 3.60 12.95 -2.24
CA VAL A 68 4.13 12.28 -1.05
C VAL A 68 4.77 10.96 -1.46
N VAL A 69 6.01 10.75 -1.05
CA VAL A 69 6.69 9.46 -1.05
C VAL A 69 6.46 8.83 0.32
N LEU A 70 5.56 7.85 0.36
CA LEU A 70 5.24 7.07 1.54
C LEU A 70 5.93 5.72 1.43
N TYR A 71 6.81 5.38 2.37
CA TYR A 71 7.40 4.05 2.39
C TYR A 71 7.17 3.33 3.72
N PHE A 72 6.78 2.08 3.64
CA PHE A 72 6.66 1.16 4.77
C PHE A 72 7.95 0.36 4.90
N TYR A 73 8.40 0.14 6.13
CA TYR A 73 9.58 -0.66 6.42
C TYR A 73 9.37 -1.53 7.66
N PRO A 74 10.01 -2.72 7.73
CA PRO A 74 9.74 -3.71 8.78
C PRO A 74 9.97 -3.22 10.20
N ALA A 75 11.17 -2.70 10.51
CA ALA A 75 11.49 -2.23 11.86
C ALA A 75 12.70 -1.30 11.87
N ALA A 76 12.64 -0.26 12.69
CA ALA A 76 13.76 0.66 12.93
C ALA A 76 15.00 -0.09 13.43
N PHE A 77 16.18 0.42 13.07
CA PHE A 77 17.51 -0.09 13.47
C PHE A 77 17.87 -1.50 12.93
N THR A 78 17.05 -2.13 12.09
CA THR A 78 17.50 -3.32 11.35
C THR A 78 18.41 -2.90 10.19
N SER A 79 19.36 -3.75 9.81
CA SER A 79 20.39 -3.41 8.81
C SER A 79 19.81 -2.88 7.49
N GLY A 80 18.80 -3.58 6.92
CA GLY A 80 18.18 -3.16 5.67
C GLY A 80 17.37 -1.85 5.81
N CYS A 81 16.70 -1.62 6.94
CA CYS A 81 15.94 -0.39 7.16
C CYS A 81 16.87 0.81 7.44
N THR A 82 18.00 0.59 8.09
CA THR A 82 19.03 1.61 8.25
C THR A 82 19.65 2.03 6.91
N VAL A 83 19.97 1.07 6.03
CA VAL A 83 20.46 1.37 4.67
C VAL A 83 19.42 2.19 3.90
N GLU A 84 18.17 1.76 3.88
CA GLU A 84 17.08 2.48 3.20
C GLU A 84 16.89 3.90 3.74
N ALA A 85 16.92 4.07 5.07
CA ALA A 85 16.80 5.39 5.70
C ALA A 85 17.97 6.32 5.32
N HIS A 86 19.21 5.80 5.25
CA HIS A 86 20.39 6.55 4.78
C HIS A 86 20.21 6.99 3.32
N GLU A 87 19.79 6.09 2.43
CA GLU A 87 19.54 6.40 1.02
C GLU A 87 18.44 7.47 0.84
N PHE A 88 17.33 7.37 1.59
CA PHE A 88 16.30 8.42 1.59
C PHE A 88 16.83 9.74 2.14
N ALA A 89 17.66 9.72 3.20
CA ALA A 89 18.25 10.93 3.76
C ALA A 89 19.15 11.64 2.74
N GLU A 90 19.97 10.89 2.00
CA GLU A 90 20.83 11.42 0.93
C GLU A 90 20.02 11.98 -0.25
N ALA A 91 18.90 11.36 -0.60
CA ALA A 91 18.04 11.80 -1.69
C ALA A 91 17.04 12.90 -1.29
N THR A 92 16.90 13.22 0.01
CA THR A 92 15.84 14.12 0.51
C THR A 92 15.86 15.49 -0.17
N ASP A 93 17.03 16.07 -0.41
CA ASP A 93 17.12 17.40 -1.03
C ASP A 93 16.66 17.38 -2.50
N ARG A 94 16.85 16.26 -3.21
CA ARG A 94 16.28 16.04 -4.55
C ARG A 94 14.75 15.95 -4.52
N PHE A 95 14.19 15.19 -3.57
CA PHE A 95 12.73 15.12 -3.40
C PHE A 95 12.12 16.48 -3.08
N LYS A 96 12.74 17.25 -2.18
CA LYS A 96 12.32 18.61 -1.85
C LYS A 96 12.37 19.56 -3.07
N ALA A 97 13.42 19.48 -3.88
CA ALA A 97 13.53 20.29 -5.11
C ALA A 97 12.41 19.99 -6.13
N LEU A 98 11.87 18.78 -6.11
CA LEU A 98 10.71 18.36 -6.90
C LEU A 98 9.36 18.73 -6.24
N GLY A 99 9.39 19.27 -5.02
CA GLY A 99 8.21 19.59 -4.21
C GLY A 99 7.62 18.38 -3.48
N ALA A 100 8.35 17.26 -3.41
CA ALA A 100 7.87 16.04 -2.77
C ALA A 100 8.23 15.98 -1.28
N THR A 101 7.31 15.41 -0.47
CA THR A 101 7.53 15.07 0.92
C THR A 101 7.85 13.58 1.04
N VAL A 102 8.89 13.22 1.80
CA VAL A 102 9.20 11.82 2.15
C VAL A 102 8.74 11.53 3.56
N ILE A 103 8.08 10.39 3.77
CA ILE A 103 7.72 9.86 5.09
C ILE A 103 7.85 8.36 5.12
N GLY A 104 8.55 7.83 6.15
CA GLY A 104 8.61 6.40 6.45
C GLY A 104 7.57 6.01 7.49
N VAL A 105 7.03 4.79 7.41
CA VAL A 105 6.06 4.26 8.36
C VAL A 105 6.45 2.86 8.78
N SER A 106 6.46 2.60 10.09
CA SER A 106 6.66 1.28 10.66
C SER A 106 5.77 1.05 11.88
N HIS A 107 5.74 -0.18 12.39
CA HIS A 107 4.99 -0.51 13.60
C HIS A 107 5.73 -0.14 14.90
N ASP A 108 6.90 0.48 14.80
CA ASP A 108 7.69 0.89 15.97
C ASP A 108 6.97 1.99 16.76
N PRO A 109 7.12 2.00 18.10
CA PRO A 109 6.59 3.08 18.93
C PRO A 109 7.36 4.39 18.69
N ILE A 110 6.67 5.52 18.92
CA ILE A 110 7.21 6.85 18.62
C ILE A 110 8.55 7.13 19.32
N ASP A 111 8.78 6.63 20.52
CA ASP A 111 10.03 6.80 21.24
C ASP A 111 11.22 6.13 20.55
N THR A 112 11.00 4.99 19.89
CA THR A 112 12.01 4.35 19.05
C THR A 112 12.27 5.18 17.81
N LEU A 113 11.20 5.68 17.16
CA LEU A 113 11.30 6.50 15.97
C LEU A 113 11.93 7.86 16.23
N ASN A 114 11.79 8.45 17.43
CA ASN A 114 12.50 9.66 17.81
C ASN A 114 14.02 9.49 17.66
N ARG A 115 14.57 8.39 18.16
CA ARG A 115 15.99 8.06 18.02
C ARG A 115 16.38 7.76 16.57
N PHE A 116 15.55 6.95 15.87
CA PHE A 116 15.79 6.57 14.49
C PHE A 116 15.80 7.78 13.55
N SER A 117 14.92 8.75 13.76
CA SER A 117 14.85 9.97 12.95
C SER A 117 16.10 10.84 13.05
N VAL A 118 16.76 10.83 14.22
CA VAL A 118 18.01 11.56 14.44
C VAL A 118 19.19 10.82 13.82
N SER A 119 19.38 9.55 14.19
CA SER A 119 20.58 8.79 13.80
C SER A 119 20.50 8.32 12.34
N GLU A 120 19.45 7.60 11.94
CA GLU A 120 19.41 6.93 10.64
C GLU A 120 18.75 7.78 9.56
N CYS A 121 17.69 8.53 9.90
CA CYS A 121 17.12 9.51 8.96
C CYS A 121 17.92 10.81 8.90
N ARG A 122 18.98 10.95 9.71
CA ARG A 122 19.92 12.08 9.72
C ARG A 122 19.22 13.43 9.79
N ASN A 123 18.10 13.51 10.51
CA ASN A 123 17.26 14.71 10.64
C ASN A 123 16.69 15.25 9.31
N LYS A 124 16.69 14.46 8.24
CA LYS A 124 16.36 14.94 6.89
C LYS A 124 14.88 14.81 6.53
N PHE A 125 14.20 13.74 7.00
CA PHE A 125 12.81 13.45 6.70
C PHE A 125 12.10 12.81 7.90
N ALA A 126 10.78 12.79 7.88
CA ALA A 126 9.98 12.28 8.99
C ALA A 126 9.77 10.77 8.92
N VAL A 127 9.65 10.16 10.09
CA VAL A 127 9.14 8.78 10.25
C VAL A 127 7.94 8.78 11.19
N ALA A 128 6.97 7.89 10.93
CA ALA A 128 5.68 7.84 11.62
C ALA A 128 5.40 6.46 12.20
N SER A 129 4.70 6.45 13.33
CA SER A 129 4.29 5.24 14.04
C SER A 129 2.93 4.75 13.54
N ASP A 130 2.86 3.47 13.19
CA ASP A 130 1.66 2.70 12.89
C ASP A 130 1.55 1.52 13.87
N ALA A 131 1.68 1.80 15.18
CA ALA A 131 1.74 0.77 16.22
C ALA A 131 0.48 -0.12 16.27
N ASP A 132 -0.68 0.39 15.88
CA ASP A 132 -1.94 -0.34 15.76
C ASP A 132 -2.16 -0.98 14.37
N LYS A 133 -1.23 -0.80 13.42
CA LYS A 133 -1.19 -1.40 12.09
C LYS A 133 -2.37 -1.03 11.17
N HIS A 134 -3.08 0.05 11.47
CA HIS A 134 -4.24 0.42 10.66
C HIS A 134 -3.82 1.02 9.31
N ILE A 135 -2.71 1.77 9.26
CA ILE A 135 -2.20 2.40 8.03
C ILE A 135 -1.66 1.31 7.10
N SER A 136 -0.73 0.49 7.59
CA SER A 136 -0.15 -0.60 6.79
C SER A 136 -1.19 -1.59 6.29
N LYS A 137 -2.24 -1.85 7.08
CA LYS A 137 -3.37 -2.68 6.66
C LYS A 137 -4.17 -2.02 5.53
N ALA A 138 -4.44 -0.70 5.61
CA ALA A 138 -5.17 0.03 4.58
C ALA A 138 -4.41 0.10 3.25
N TYR A 139 -3.07 0.06 3.30
CA TYR A 139 -2.18 0.07 2.14
C TYR A 139 -1.74 -1.32 1.65
N ASP A 140 -2.28 -2.40 2.23
CA ASP A 140 -1.83 -3.77 1.97
C ASP A 140 -0.29 -3.94 2.12
N ALA A 141 0.29 -3.19 3.06
CA ALA A 141 1.73 -3.13 3.33
C ALA A 141 2.12 -3.91 4.60
N ASN A 142 1.49 -5.05 4.85
CA ASN A 142 1.85 -5.96 5.93
C ASN A 142 2.62 -7.17 5.39
N LEU A 143 3.66 -7.58 6.10
CA LEU A 143 4.37 -8.80 5.79
C LEU A 143 3.59 -10.00 6.35
N PHE A 144 3.13 -10.88 5.46
CA PHE A 144 2.27 -12.01 5.80
C PHE A 144 2.82 -12.83 6.99
N ALA A 145 1.94 -13.16 7.94
CA ALA A 145 2.22 -13.96 9.15
C ALA A 145 3.35 -13.41 10.06
N THR A 146 3.65 -12.11 9.98
CA THR A 146 4.62 -11.45 10.86
C THR A 146 4.03 -10.22 11.54
N PRO A 147 4.64 -9.71 12.63
CA PRO A 147 4.22 -8.46 13.25
C PRO A 147 4.70 -7.21 12.49
N TYR A 148 5.39 -7.35 11.37
CA TYR A 148 6.08 -6.27 10.67
C TYR A 148 5.32 -5.76 9.45
N ALA A 149 5.55 -4.50 9.10
CA ALA A 149 5.20 -3.97 7.79
C ALA A 149 6.06 -4.63 6.70
N SER A 150 5.52 -4.73 5.50
CA SER A 150 6.32 -5.08 4.32
C SER A 150 7.21 -3.90 3.92
N ARG A 151 8.26 -4.16 3.13
CA ARG A 151 9.00 -3.06 2.53
C ARG A 151 8.30 -2.69 1.22
N THR A 152 7.49 -1.62 1.28
CA THR A 152 6.65 -1.16 0.16
C THR A 152 6.70 0.36 0.09
N SER A 153 6.98 0.90 -1.07
CA SER A 153 7.04 2.35 -1.31
C SER A 153 5.99 2.78 -2.30
N TYR A 154 5.31 3.88 -2.00
CA TYR A 154 4.32 4.53 -2.84
C TYR A 154 4.75 5.95 -3.20
N VAL A 155 4.39 6.41 -4.40
CA VAL A 155 4.35 7.83 -4.74
C VAL A 155 2.90 8.21 -4.92
N ILE A 156 2.44 9.19 -4.16
CA ILE A 156 1.05 9.66 -4.12
C ILE A 156 1.00 11.08 -4.67
N ALA A 157 0.17 11.31 -5.68
CA ALA A 157 -0.04 12.62 -6.27
C ALA A 157 -0.87 13.54 -5.35
N PRO A 158 -0.83 14.86 -5.55
CA PRO A 158 -1.63 15.81 -4.77
C PRO A 158 -3.15 15.58 -4.79
N ASP A 159 -3.68 14.94 -5.84
CA ASP A 159 -5.08 14.54 -5.93
C ASP A 159 -5.42 13.26 -5.14
N GLY A 160 -4.42 12.64 -4.49
CA GLY A 160 -4.54 11.41 -3.73
C GLY A 160 -4.46 10.12 -4.56
N SER A 161 -4.18 10.19 -5.86
CA SER A 161 -3.95 8.99 -6.67
C SER A 161 -2.55 8.41 -6.46
N ILE A 162 -2.45 7.09 -6.44
CA ILE A 162 -1.16 6.39 -6.40
C ILE A 162 -0.55 6.45 -7.81
N LEU A 163 0.60 7.08 -7.94
CA LEU A 163 1.36 7.18 -9.19
C LEU A 163 2.26 5.97 -9.42
N TYR A 164 2.81 5.44 -8.33
CA TYR A 164 3.80 4.37 -8.37
C TYR A 164 3.73 3.52 -7.09
N GLU A 165 4.00 2.25 -7.24
CA GLU A 165 4.16 1.28 -6.14
C GLU A 165 5.37 0.40 -6.43
N TYR A 166 6.13 0.09 -5.37
CA TYR A 166 7.22 -0.86 -5.43
C TYR A 166 7.34 -1.64 -4.11
N THR A 167 7.29 -2.96 -4.21
CA THR A 167 7.45 -3.88 -3.08
C THR A 167 8.62 -4.81 -3.32
N ALA A 168 9.61 -4.77 -2.44
CA ALA A 168 10.74 -5.70 -2.41
C ALA A 168 11.37 -5.74 -1.02
N LEU A 169 11.86 -6.89 -0.57
CA LEU A 169 12.54 -6.99 0.74
C LEU A 169 13.90 -6.30 0.73
N SER A 170 14.61 -6.28 -0.41
CA SER A 170 15.85 -5.51 -0.55
C SER A 170 15.59 -4.02 -0.58
N PRO A 171 16.37 -3.18 0.12
CA PRO A 171 16.22 -1.73 0.11
C PRO A 171 16.66 -1.07 -1.21
N ASP A 172 17.52 -1.71 -2.00
CA ASP A 172 18.38 -1.13 -3.04
C ASP A 172 17.70 -0.27 -4.11
N LYS A 173 16.40 -0.44 -4.36
CA LYS A 173 15.72 0.26 -5.47
C LYS A 173 14.59 1.18 -5.03
N HIS A 174 14.25 1.20 -3.75
CA HIS A 174 13.12 1.97 -3.25
C HIS A 174 13.28 3.46 -3.50
N VAL A 175 14.45 4.01 -3.17
CA VAL A 175 14.76 5.44 -3.35
C VAL A 175 14.86 5.80 -4.84
N ALA A 176 15.63 5.05 -5.62
CA ALA A 176 15.83 5.35 -7.04
C ALA A 176 14.50 5.29 -7.82
N ASN A 177 13.68 4.26 -7.56
CA ASN A 177 12.40 4.08 -8.26
C ASN A 177 11.38 5.18 -7.89
N THR A 178 11.25 5.51 -6.59
CA THR A 178 10.32 6.55 -6.14
C THR A 178 10.75 7.93 -6.63
N LEU A 179 12.05 8.21 -6.66
CA LEU A 179 12.57 9.47 -7.19
C LEU A 179 12.27 9.60 -8.68
N ALA A 180 12.54 8.57 -9.48
CA ALA A 180 12.21 8.55 -10.91
C ALA A 180 10.69 8.75 -11.15
N ALA A 181 9.84 8.17 -10.31
CA ALA A 181 8.39 8.35 -10.40
C ALA A 181 7.97 9.80 -10.11
N VAL A 182 8.57 10.46 -9.10
CA VAL A 182 8.33 11.88 -8.80
C VAL A 182 8.84 12.77 -9.93
N GLU A 183 10.03 12.50 -10.48
CA GLU A 183 10.60 13.24 -11.61
C GLU A 183 9.68 13.16 -12.84
N LYS A 184 9.20 11.95 -13.17
CA LYS A 184 8.23 11.71 -14.25
C LYS A 184 6.93 12.50 -14.05
N TRP A 185 6.38 12.45 -12.84
CA TRP A 185 5.18 13.22 -12.50
C TRP A 185 5.42 14.72 -12.66
N LYS A 186 6.54 15.25 -12.13
CA LYS A 186 6.89 16.68 -12.22
C LYS A 186 7.05 17.15 -13.67
N ALA A 187 7.68 16.33 -14.51
CA ALA A 187 7.86 16.64 -15.94
C ALA A 187 6.53 16.70 -16.71
N ALA A 188 5.51 15.98 -16.26
CA ALA A 188 4.18 15.97 -16.86
C ALA A 188 3.30 17.18 -16.41
N GLN A 189 3.73 17.96 -15.39
CA GLN A 189 2.98 19.13 -14.94
C GLN A 189 3.16 20.30 -15.91
N PRO A 190 2.11 21.11 -16.15
CA PRO A 190 2.26 22.35 -16.89
C PRO A 190 3.34 23.22 -16.26
N ARG A 191 4.24 23.78 -17.08
CA ARG A 191 5.21 24.76 -16.57
C ARG A 191 4.44 26.01 -16.13
N ALA A 192 4.60 26.37 -14.86
CA ALA A 192 4.13 27.69 -14.42
C ALA A 192 4.89 28.79 -15.24
N ASN A 193 4.14 29.53 -16.02
CA ASN A 193 4.66 30.70 -16.75
C ASN A 193 4.91 31.83 -15.76
#